data_d9c7a480a62aba1baac7c5787be70c24
#
_entry.id   d9c7a480a62aba1baac7c5787be70c24
#
_cell.length_a   1.000
_cell.length_b   1.000
_cell.length_c   1.000
_cell.angle_alpha   90.00
_cell.angle_beta   90.00
_cell.angle_gamma   90.00
#
_symmetry.space_group_name_H-M   'P 1'
#
loop_
_entity.id
_entity.type
_entity.pdbx_description
1 polymer ?
#
loop_
_entity_poly.entity_id
_entity_poly.type
_entity_poly.pdbx_seq_one_letter_code
_entity_poly.pdbx_strand_id
1 'polypeptide(L)'
;VYYHWGIERQYQANDDQRSLAKFTIDAGADAVIGSHPHVVQGTETYNGKPIVYSLGNFCFGGNRNPSDTDTMIYQLSYTFKGINQLDYKVQIIPCSLTSSRGRNDYQPYILQGDEANRVMEKIKKYSY
;
A
#
# COMPACT_ATOMS: atom_id res chain seq x y z
N VAL A 1 -1.57 -12.60 -2.69
CA VAL A 1 -3.04 -12.40 -2.84
C VAL A 1 -3.34 -10.92 -2.86
N TYR A 2 -4.30 -10.50 -3.68
CA TYR A 2 -4.73 -9.11 -3.80
C TYR A 2 -6.20 -9.00 -3.40
N TYR A 3 -6.52 -8.02 -2.52
CA TYR A 3 -7.87 -7.75 -2.04
C TYR A 3 -8.34 -6.35 -2.38
N HIS A 4 -9.63 -6.23 -2.67
CA HIS A 4 -10.37 -4.98 -2.74
C HIS A 4 -11.34 -4.94 -1.56
N TRP A 5 -10.98 -4.20 -0.49
CA TRP A 5 -11.58 -4.34 0.84
C TRP A 5 -11.55 -3.06 1.67
N GLY A 6 -12.07 -3.14 2.89
CA GLY A 6 -12.01 -2.04 3.85
C GLY A 6 -13.10 -0.99 3.63
N ILE A 7 -12.89 0.20 4.17
CA ILE A 7 -13.85 1.30 4.13
C ILE A 7 -13.18 2.51 3.49
N GLU A 8 -13.85 3.15 2.54
CA GLU A 8 -13.34 4.34 1.86
C GLU A 8 -12.92 5.44 2.85
N ARG A 9 -11.76 6.05 2.61
CA ARG A 9 -11.17 7.16 3.37
C ARG A 9 -10.79 6.82 4.82
N GLN A 10 -10.84 5.56 5.23
CA GLN A 10 -10.27 5.11 6.49
C GLN A 10 -8.78 4.83 6.35
N TYR A 11 -7.96 5.56 7.11
CA TYR A 11 -6.49 5.39 7.09
C TYR A 11 -6.03 4.18 7.89
N GLN A 12 -6.76 3.82 8.96
CA GLN A 12 -6.45 2.63 9.76
C GLN A 12 -7.17 1.43 9.17
N ALA A 13 -6.45 0.34 8.93
CA ALA A 13 -7.05 -0.92 8.53
C ALA A 13 -7.98 -1.43 9.64
N ASN A 14 -9.19 -1.87 9.27
CA ASN A 14 -10.16 -2.40 10.21
C ASN A 14 -9.85 -3.86 10.59
N ASP A 15 -10.59 -4.39 11.57
CA ASP A 15 -10.37 -5.74 12.09
C ASP A 15 -10.66 -6.82 11.05
N ASP A 16 -11.62 -6.61 10.14
CA ASP A 16 -11.92 -7.56 9.04
C ASP A 16 -10.75 -7.66 8.07
N GLN A 17 -10.17 -6.50 7.67
CA GLN A 17 -8.97 -6.48 6.82
C GLN A 17 -7.82 -7.24 7.49
N ARG A 18 -7.56 -6.96 8.77
CA ARG A 18 -6.46 -7.57 9.52
C ARG A 18 -6.66 -9.07 9.71
N SER A 19 -7.85 -9.49 10.09
CA SER A 19 -8.17 -10.90 10.30
C SER A 19 -8.07 -11.69 9.00
N LEU A 20 -8.61 -11.16 7.90
CA LEU A 20 -8.55 -11.82 6.59
C LEU A 20 -7.13 -11.87 6.04
N ALA A 21 -6.32 -10.80 6.22
CA ALA A 21 -4.93 -10.80 5.82
C ALA A 21 -4.14 -11.92 6.52
N LYS A 22 -4.26 -12.02 7.85
CA LYS A 22 -3.58 -13.04 8.65
C LYS A 22 -4.01 -14.44 8.28
N PHE A 23 -5.32 -14.66 8.16
CA PHE A 23 -5.86 -15.94 7.68
C PHE A 23 -5.29 -16.34 6.30
N THR A 24 -5.15 -15.36 5.39
CA THR A 24 -4.61 -15.58 4.05
C THR A 24 -3.13 -15.99 4.08
N ILE A 25 -2.33 -15.34 4.95
CA ILE A 25 -0.93 -15.73 5.17
C ILE A 25 -0.85 -17.14 5.80
N ASP A 26 -1.68 -17.45 6.80
CA ASP A 26 -1.72 -18.76 7.45
C ASP A 26 -2.16 -19.87 6.46
N ALA A 27 -2.98 -19.53 5.46
CA ALA A 27 -3.36 -20.42 4.36
C ALA A 27 -2.27 -20.60 3.29
N GLY A 28 -1.09 -19.96 3.45
CA GLY A 28 0.09 -20.18 2.62
C GLY A 28 0.40 -19.07 1.62
N ALA A 29 -0.22 -17.89 1.70
CA ALA A 29 0.15 -16.77 0.85
C ALA A 29 1.50 -16.18 1.26
N ASP A 30 2.31 -15.76 0.28
CA ASP A 30 3.61 -15.12 0.51
C ASP A 30 3.53 -13.61 0.70
N ALA A 31 2.42 -12.99 0.31
CA ALA A 31 2.13 -11.59 0.55
C ALA A 31 0.63 -11.31 0.42
N VAL A 32 0.16 -10.25 1.09
CA VAL A 32 -1.19 -9.70 0.93
C VAL A 32 -1.08 -8.23 0.54
N ILE A 33 -1.77 -7.87 -0.55
CA ILE A 33 -1.83 -6.51 -1.08
C ILE A 33 -3.28 -6.06 -1.13
N GLY A 34 -3.56 -4.88 -0.59
CA GLY A 34 -4.91 -4.34 -0.52
C GLY A 34 -5.13 -3.05 -1.31
N SER A 35 -6.39 -2.82 -1.66
CA SER A 35 -6.88 -1.58 -2.27
C SER A 35 -8.34 -1.32 -1.86
N HIS A 36 -8.97 -0.29 -2.39
CA HIS A 36 -10.33 0.20 -2.19
C HIS A 36 -10.44 1.40 -1.24
N PRO A 37 -9.75 1.51 -0.08
CA PRO A 37 -9.93 2.66 0.79
C PRO A 37 -9.67 4.02 0.15
N HIS A 38 -9.09 4.07 -1.06
CA HIS A 38 -8.74 5.30 -1.78
C HIS A 38 -7.76 6.22 -1.04
N VAL A 39 -7.15 5.73 0.01
CA VAL A 39 -6.06 6.34 0.78
C VAL A 39 -5.01 5.28 1.07
N VAL A 40 -3.76 5.68 1.29
CA VAL A 40 -2.76 4.75 1.79
C VAL A 40 -3.09 4.32 3.21
N GLN A 41 -3.03 3.03 3.46
CA GLN A 41 -3.07 2.45 4.81
C GLN A 41 -1.68 1.92 5.17
N GLY A 42 -1.53 1.48 6.41
CA GLY A 42 -0.27 0.94 6.90
C GLY A 42 0.10 -0.44 6.34
N THR A 43 1.25 -0.90 6.80
CA THR A 43 1.79 -2.22 6.50
C THR A 43 1.92 -3.05 7.78
N GLU A 44 2.02 -4.35 7.63
CA GLU A 44 2.29 -5.29 8.72
C GLU A 44 3.22 -6.40 8.20
N THR A 45 4.06 -6.95 9.09
CA THR A 45 4.75 -8.22 8.82
C THR A 45 4.16 -9.28 9.76
N TYR A 46 3.50 -10.27 9.19
CA TYR A 46 2.88 -11.35 9.93
C TYR A 46 3.45 -12.71 9.50
N ASN A 47 3.91 -13.51 10.46
CA ASN A 47 4.62 -14.79 10.22
C ASN A 47 5.74 -14.66 9.16
N GLY A 48 6.49 -13.54 9.21
CA GLY A 48 7.57 -13.26 8.28
C GLY A 48 7.12 -12.92 6.85
N LYS A 49 5.83 -12.65 6.62
CA LYS A 49 5.26 -12.32 5.31
C LYS A 49 4.70 -10.90 5.30
N PRO A 50 4.89 -10.15 4.19
CA PRO A 50 4.47 -8.77 4.10
C PRO A 50 2.98 -8.64 3.80
N ILE A 51 2.35 -7.67 4.48
CA ILE A 51 0.98 -7.23 4.25
C ILE A 51 1.01 -5.72 4.01
N VAL A 52 0.35 -5.23 2.98
CA VAL A 52 0.01 -3.82 2.80
C VAL A 52 -1.51 -3.71 2.66
N TYR A 53 -2.13 -2.92 3.54
CA TYR A 53 -3.58 -2.88 3.66
C TYR A 53 -4.26 -2.05 2.58
N SER A 54 -3.62 -0.96 2.10
CA SER A 54 -4.07 -0.20 0.94
C SER A 54 -2.92 0.59 0.31
N LEU A 55 -2.78 0.46 -1.00
CA LEU A 55 -1.81 1.24 -1.79
C LEU A 55 -2.26 2.69 -2.03
N GLY A 56 -3.54 3.01 -1.78
CA GLY A 56 -4.15 4.25 -2.26
C GLY A 56 -4.50 4.20 -3.75
N ASN A 57 -4.78 5.38 -4.31
CA ASN A 57 -5.03 5.52 -5.75
C ASN A 57 -3.73 5.79 -6.50
N PHE A 58 -3.49 5.13 -7.62
CA PHE A 58 -2.32 5.40 -8.48
C PHE A 58 -2.74 6.08 -9.79
N CYS A 59 -3.18 5.33 -10.80
CA CYS A 59 -3.80 5.87 -12.01
C CYS A 59 -5.32 5.83 -11.83
N PHE A 60 -5.91 6.89 -11.27
CA PHE A 60 -7.32 6.87 -10.88
C PHE A 60 -8.12 7.99 -11.55
N GLY A 61 -8.94 7.63 -12.53
CA GLY A 61 -9.79 8.55 -13.29
C GLY A 61 -11.11 8.93 -12.62
N GLY A 62 -11.47 8.29 -11.51
CA GLY A 62 -12.79 8.41 -10.87
C GLY A 62 -13.03 9.70 -10.08
N ASN A 63 -11.99 10.44 -9.70
CA ASN A 63 -12.11 11.66 -8.92
C ASN A 63 -11.19 12.76 -9.44
N ARG A 64 -11.80 13.88 -9.75
CA ARG A 64 -11.11 15.07 -10.28
C ARG A 64 -10.44 15.90 -9.19
N ASN A 65 -10.98 15.85 -7.97
CA ASN A 65 -10.48 16.59 -6.81
C ASN A 65 -10.38 15.64 -5.60
N PRO A 66 -9.45 14.68 -5.59
CA PRO A 66 -9.29 13.78 -4.47
C PRO A 66 -8.86 14.55 -3.22
N SER A 67 -9.44 14.20 -2.07
CA SER A 67 -9.07 14.81 -0.79
C SER A 67 -7.69 14.37 -0.29
N ASP A 68 -7.20 13.24 -0.79
CA ASP A 68 -5.88 12.71 -0.51
C ASP A 68 -5.24 12.24 -1.83
N THR A 69 -4.04 12.73 -2.09
CA THR A 69 -3.28 12.40 -3.29
C THR A 69 -2.13 11.43 -3.03
N ASP A 70 -1.93 11.05 -1.78
CA ASP A 70 -0.84 10.17 -1.40
C ASP A 70 -1.10 8.74 -1.87
N THR A 71 -0.07 8.15 -2.43
CA THR A 71 -0.06 6.75 -2.87
C THR A 71 1.35 6.18 -2.79
N MET A 72 1.52 4.91 -3.12
CA MET A 72 2.82 4.26 -3.11
C MET A 72 2.95 3.21 -4.20
N ILE A 73 4.20 2.98 -4.61
CA ILE A 73 4.60 1.74 -5.25
C ILE A 73 5.16 0.84 -4.15
N TYR A 74 4.60 -0.35 -4.00
CA TYR A 74 5.06 -1.36 -3.06
C TYR A 74 5.80 -2.45 -3.82
N GLN A 75 7.13 -2.38 -3.80
CA GLN A 75 7.98 -3.32 -4.54
C GLN A 75 8.40 -4.48 -3.66
N LEU A 76 8.09 -5.69 -4.09
CA LEU A 76 8.54 -6.95 -3.49
C LEU A 76 9.57 -7.62 -4.38
N SER A 77 10.74 -7.92 -3.82
CA SER A 77 11.81 -8.66 -4.50
C SER A 77 12.05 -9.97 -3.76
N TYR A 78 11.81 -11.09 -4.40
CA TYR A 78 12.05 -12.43 -3.85
C TYR A 78 13.33 -13.03 -4.39
N THR A 79 14.10 -13.69 -3.51
CA THR A 79 15.28 -14.47 -3.86
C THR A 79 14.97 -15.95 -3.75
N PHE A 80 15.28 -16.72 -4.79
CA PHE A 80 15.02 -18.16 -4.85
C PHE A 80 16.32 -18.96 -5.05
N LYS A 81 16.34 -20.18 -4.50
CA LYS A 81 17.31 -21.23 -4.85
C LYS A 81 16.53 -22.46 -5.30
N GLY A 82 16.49 -22.70 -6.61
CA GLY A 82 15.57 -23.66 -7.20
C GLY A 82 14.12 -23.24 -6.98
N ILE A 83 13.30 -24.12 -6.43
CA ILE A 83 11.89 -23.82 -6.09
C ILE A 83 11.72 -23.22 -4.68
N ASN A 84 12.81 -23.17 -3.88
CA ASN A 84 12.75 -22.67 -2.52
C ASN A 84 12.99 -21.17 -2.49
N GLN A 85 12.04 -20.42 -1.94
CA GLN A 85 12.22 -19.01 -1.59
C GLN A 85 13.18 -18.91 -0.39
N LEU A 86 14.23 -18.11 -0.52
CA LEU A 86 15.22 -17.90 0.55
C LEU A 86 14.95 -16.64 1.34
N ASP A 87 14.56 -15.57 0.65
CA ASP A 87 14.40 -14.24 1.25
C ASP A 87 13.48 -13.35 0.42
N TYR A 88 13.02 -12.25 1.03
CA TYR A 88 12.37 -11.18 0.29
C TYR A 88 12.80 -9.81 0.82
N LYS A 89 12.70 -8.80 -0.03
CA LYS A 89 12.90 -7.39 0.33
C LYS A 89 11.69 -6.57 -0.06
N VAL A 90 11.34 -5.63 0.81
CA VAL A 90 10.30 -4.64 0.56
C VAL A 90 10.94 -3.29 0.33
N GLN A 91 10.50 -2.60 -0.71
CA GLN A 91 10.78 -1.18 -0.92
C GLN A 91 9.47 -0.44 -1.11
N ILE A 92 9.20 0.55 -0.25
CA ILE A 92 8.09 1.47 -0.41
C ILE A 92 8.61 2.72 -1.10
N ILE A 93 8.00 3.07 -2.22
CA ILE A 93 8.32 4.27 -2.99
C ILE A 93 7.11 5.20 -2.87
N PRO A 94 7.19 6.27 -2.05
CA PRO A 94 6.09 7.20 -1.88
C PRO A 94 5.83 7.99 -3.16
N CYS A 95 4.56 8.10 -3.52
CA CYS A 95 4.12 8.75 -4.74
C CYS A 95 2.94 9.69 -4.45
N SER A 96 2.67 10.57 -5.40
CA SER A 96 1.39 11.27 -5.52
C SER A 96 0.66 10.77 -6.77
N LEU A 97 -0.66 10.66 -6.70
CA LEU A 97 -1.51 10.29 -7.85
C LEU A 97 -1.63 11.40 -8.90
N THR A 98 -1.13 12.60 -8.59
CA THR A 98 -1.22 13.77 -9.47
C THR A 98 0.03 14.63 -9.36
N SER A 99 0.51 15.17 -10.47
CA SER A 99 1.61 16.13 -10.52
C SER A 99 1.14 17.59 -10.34
N SER A 100 -0.17 17.83 -10.38
CA SER A 100 -0.78 19.16 -10.33
C SER A 100 -1.32 19.48 -8.94
N ARG A 101 -1.13 20.72 -8.48
CA ARG A 101 -1.76 21.21 -7.25
C ARG A 101 -3.23 21.57 -7.50
N GLY A 102 -4.13 21.04 -6.65
CA GLY A 102 -5.54 21.40 -6.63
C GLY A 102 -6.44 20.67 -7.63
N ARG A 103 -5.89 19.83 -8.50
CA ARG A 103 -6.68 19.05 -9.48
C ARG A 103 -5.92 17.81 -9.88
N ASN A 104 -6.61 16.68 -9.96
CA ASN A 104 -6.04 15.45 -10.50
C ASN A 104 -5.80 15.60 -12.02
N ASP A 105 -4.54 15.51 -12.42
CA ASP A 105 -4.12 15.50 -13.83
C ASP A 105 -3.86 14.08 -14.35
N TYR A 106 -4.11 13.08 -13.49
CA TYR A 106 -3.96 11.65 -13.79
C TYR A 106 -2.53 11.23 -14.15
N GLN A 107 -1.54 11.98 -13.67
CA GLN A 107 -0.13 11.72 -13.87
C GLN A 107 0.55 11.45 -12.53
N PRO A 108 0.54 10.19 -12.06
CA PRO A 108 1.25 9.86 -10.82
C PRO A 108 2.76 10.08 -10.96
N TYR A 109 3.39 10.51 -9.88
CA TYR A 109 4.84 10.72 -9.84
C TYR A 109 5.45 10.34 -8.50
N ILE A 110 6.74 10.02 -8.51
CA ILE A 110 7.51 9.67 -7.32
C ILE A 110 7.82 10.95 -6.54
N LEU A 111 7.46 10.95 -5.25
CA LEU A 111 7.78 12.03 -4.32
C LEU A 111 9.23 11.97 -3.88
N GLN A 112 9.81 13.15 -3.56
CA GLN A 112 11.18 13.28 -3.07
C GLN A 112 11.24 14.23 -1.86
N GLY A 113 12.34 14.18 -1.10
CA GLY A 113 12.58 15.07 0.03
C GLY A 113 11.48 15.03 1.09
N ASP A 114 11.06 16.19 1.57
CA ASP A 114 10.10 16.32 2.67
C ASP A 114 8.73 15.72 2.35
N GLU A 115 8.26 15.80 1.12
CA GLU A 115 7.00 15.21 0.70
C GLU A 115 7.04 13.67 0.73
N ALA A 116 8.15 13.08 0.31
CA ALA A 116 8.37 11.64 0.43
C ALA A 116 8.39 11.21 1.89
N ASN A 117 9.12 11.95 2.75
CA ASN A 117 9.19 11.68 4.19
C ASN A 117 7.80 11.78 4.84
N ARG A 118 7.01 12.80 4.50
CA ARG A 118 5.65 12.99 4.99
C ARG A 118 4.76 11.77 4.70
N VAL A 119 4.80 11.25 3.47
CA VAL A 119 4.02 10.06 3.10
C VAL A 119 4.54 8.81 3.81
N MET A 120 5.86 8.65 3.95
CA MET A 120 6.43 7.53 4.71
C MET A 120 6.03 7.56 6.18
N GLU A 121 6.04 8.72 6.85
CA GLU A 121 5.57 8.86 8.23
C GLU A 121 4.06 8.58 8.36
N LYS A 122 3.26 8.97 7.35
CA LYS A 122 1.84 8.63 7.28
C LYS A 122 1.63 7.11 7.22
N ILE A 123 2.34 6.41 6.34
CA ILE A 123 2.27 4.94 6.23
C ILE A 123 2.67 4.30 7.55
N LYS A 124 3.80 4.71 8.13
CA LYS A 124 4.31 4.20 9.41
C LYS A 124 3.33 4.41 10.56
N LYS A 125 2.69 5.57 10.63
CA LYS A 125 1.68 5.92 11.66
C LYS A 125 0.54 4.91 11.70
N TYR A 126 0.13 4.36 10.56
CA TYR A 126 -1.00 3.43 10.43
C TYR A 126 -0.56 1.96 10.30
N SER A 127 0.75 1.68 10.39
CA SER A 127 1.32 0.31 10.36
C SER A 127 1.25 -0.37 11.73
N TYR A 128 1.38 -1.69 11.72
CA TYR A 128 1.30 -2.57 12.90
C TYR A 128 2.62 -3.29 13.16
#